data_91d8d85b5bd846cce544f03a4a5f7426
#
_entry.id   91d8d85b5bd846cce544f03a4a5f7426
#
_cell.length_a   1.000
_cell.length_b   1.000
_cell.length_c   1.000
_cell.angle_alpha   90.00
_cell.angle_beta   90.00
_cell.angle_gamma   90.00
#
_symmetry.space_group_name_H-M   'P 1'
#
loop_
_entity.id
_entity.type
_entity.pdbx_description
1 polymer ?
#
loop_
_entity_poly.entity_id
_entity_poly.type
_entity_poly.pdbx_seq_one_letter_code
_entity_poly.pdbx_strand_id
1 'polypeptide(L)'
;METIRNQYTIQEVQRNLTKNVKATPSDVNKFYKSQTEDKIPYVAKQVEVQIITLNPVIPKQQIDEVKSRLRDFANRVNSGESEFSTLAILYSEDTGSAMYGGELGFSERSRFVPEFASVAFSLNDPKKVSKIVETE
;
A
#
# COMPACT_ATOMS: atom_id res chain seq x y z
N MET A 1 62.43 5.89 7.45
CA MET A 1 62.19 5.42 8.85
C MET A 1 61.93 6.58 9.84
N GLU A 2 62.64 7.69 9.69
CA GLU A 2 62.45 8.88 10.56
C GLU A 2 61.02 9.49 10.49
N THR A 3 60.42 9.59 9.32
CA THR A 3 59.11 10.19 9.14
C THR A 3 57.99 9.45 9.92
N ILE A 4 58.05 8.12 9.92
CA ILE A 4 57.10 7.28 10.65
C ILE A 4 57.28 7.43 12.16
N ARG A 5 58.55 7.48 12.61
CA ARG A 5 58.88 7.69 14.01
C ARG A 5 58.37 9.05 14.51
N ASN A 6 58.56 10.11 13.71
CA ASN A 6 58.08 11.44 14.04
C ASN A 6 56.55 11.50 14.10
N GLN A 7 55.83 10.83 13.20
CA GLN A 7 54.36 10.74 13.25
C GLN A 7 53.88 10.05 14.52
N TYR A 8 54.45 8.91 14.90
CA TYR A 8 54.10 8.25 16.14
C TYR A 8 54.37 9.10 17.38
N THR A 9 55.49 9.81 17.41
CA THR A 9 55.85 10.69 18.51
C THR A 9 54.82 11.85 18.64
N ILE A 10 54.42 12.45 17.52
CA ILE A 10 53.41 13.52 17.51
C ILE A 10 52.06 13.01 18.01
N GLN A 11 51.65 11.84 17.55
CA GLN A 11 50.38 11.21 17.99
C GLN A 11 50.38 10.90 19.48
N GLU A 12 51.50 10.38 20.00
CA GLU A 12 51.64 10.05 21.42
C GLU A 12 51.63 11.30 22.30
N VAL A 13 52.31 12.38 21.88
CA VAL A 13 52.28 13.66 22.56
C VAL A 13 50.85 14.24 22.55
N GLN A 14 50.14 14.24 21.42
CA GLN A 14 48.77 14.68 21.35
C GLN A 14 47.85 13.87 22.26
N ARG A 15 47.97 12.53 22.27
CA ARG A 15 47.21 11.66 23.16
C ARG A 15 47.43 11.99 24.62
N ASN A 16 48.68 12.22 25.03
CA ASN A 16 49.04 12.56 26.41
C ASN A 16 48.53 13.94 26.82
N LEU A 17 48.59 14.93 25.92
CA LEU A 17 48.08 16.27 26.16
C LEU A 17 46.54 16.28 26.28
N THR A 18 45.84 15.46 25.50
CA THR A 18 44.38 15.42 25.48
C THR A 18 43.74 14.43 26.44
N LYS A 19 44.55 13.55 27.06
CA LYS A 19 44.07 12.47 27.93
C LYS A 19 43.14 12.91 29.07
N ASN A 20 43.38 14.09 29.60
CA ASN A 20 42.60 14.67 30.71
C ASN A 20 41.57 15.72 30.29
N VAL A 21 41.44 15.97 28.96
CA VAL A 21 40.46 16.91 28.46
C VAL A 21 39.09 16.22 28.42
N LYS A 22 38.16 16.67 29.28
CA LYS A 22 36.81 16.19 29.32
C LYS A 22 35.88 17.38 29.00
N ALA A 23 35.07 17.24 27.97
CA ALA A 23 34.03 18.19 27.69
C ALA A 23 32.91 18.05 28.73
N THR A 24 32.61 19.12 29.44
CA THR A 24 31.46 19.14 30.34
C THR A 24 30.18 19.54 29.60
N PRO A 25 28.97 19.22 30.13
CA PRO A 25 27.72 19.70 29.54
C PRO A 25 27.67 21.22 29.41
N SER A 26 28.33 21.96 30.31
CA SER A 26 28.45 23.42 30.24
C SER A 26 29.29 23.86 29.02
N ASP A 27 30.38 23.18 28.73
CA ASP A 27 31.24 23.51 27.61
C ASP A 27 30.52 23.21 26.28
N VAL A 28 29.77 22.10 26.19
CA VAL A 28 28.92 21.80 25.05
C VAL A 28 27.86 22.90 24.84
N ASN A 29 27.18 23.34 25.90
CA ASN A 29 26.19 24.40 25.81
C ASN A 29 26.82 25.76 25.38
N LYS A 30 27.98 26.08 25.87
CA LYS A 30 28.69 27.30 25.46
C LYS A 30 29.09 27.23 23.99
N PHE A 31 29.62 26.09 23.56
CA PHE A 31 30.00 25.87 22.17
C PHE A 31 28.77 25.98 21.25
N TYR A 32 27.67 25.32 21.60
CA TYR A 32 26.43 25.38 20.84
C TYR A 32 25.90 26.84 20.70
N LYS A 33 25.88 27.58 21.78
CA LYS A 33 25.44 28.99 21.77
C LYS A 33 26.38 29.94 21.00
N SER A 34 27.63 29.56 20.83
CA SER A 34 28.60 30.31 20.04
C SER A 34 28.53 30.05 18.54
N GLN A 35 27.78 29.01 18.10
CA GLN A 35 27.61 28.74 16.70
C GLN A 35 26.57 29.68 16.08
N THR A 36 26.81 30.09 14.84
CA THR A 36 25.81 30.77 14.01
C THR A 36 24.74 29.79 13.56
N GLU A 37 23.53 30.25 13.35
CA GLU A 37 22.37 29.42 12.95
C GLU A 37 22.66 28.57 11.73
N ASP A 38 23.43 29.06 10.77
CA ASP A 38 23.82 28.33 9.54
C ASP A 38 24.69 27.10 9.82
N LYS A 39 25.33 27.00 10.98
CA LYS A 39 26.20 25.86 11.36
C LYS A 39 25.49 24.82 12.21
N ILE A 40 24.26 25.13 12.65
CA ILE A 40 23.47 24.21 13.44
C ILE A 40 22.62 23.36 12.46
N PRO A 41 22.82 22.03 12.39
CA PRO A 41 22.03 21.20 11.51
C PRO A 41 20.55 21.23 11.92
N TYR A 42 19.68 21.52 10.96
CA TYR A 42 18.24 21.42 11.18
C TYR A 42 17.84 19.96 11.34
N VAL A 43 17.30 19.61 12.48
CA VAL A 43 16.71 18.30 12.74
C VAL A 43 15.19 18.44 12.62
N ALA A 44 14.61 17.84 11.58
CA ALA A 44 13.17 17.85 11.39
C ALA A 44 12.47 17.15 12.58
N LYS A 45 11.30 17.68 12.97
CA LYS A 45 10.48 17.06 14.02
C LYS A 45 10.05 15.66 13.57
N GLN A 46 10.38 14.67 14.37
CA GLN A 46 9.94 13.28 14.18
C GLN A 46 8.82 13.00 15.18
N VAL A 47 7.82 12.25 14.74
CA VAL A 47 6.73 11.77 15.57
C VAL A 47 6.59 10.26 15.38
N GLU A 48 6.37 9.56 16.47
CA GLU A 48 6.00 8.16 16.45
C GLU A 48 4.47 8.07 16.40
N VAL A 49 3.96 7.29 15.46
CA VAL A 49 2.52 7.06 15.31
C VAL A 49 2.21 5.58 15.38
N GLN A 50 1.11 5.23 16.03
CA GLN A 50 0.59 3.87 16.09
C GLN A 50 -0.79 3.87 15.46
N ILE A 51 -1.08 2.86 14.66
CA ILE A 51 -2.35 2.69 13.95
C ILE A 51 -2.96 1.36 14.37
N ILE A 52 -4.25 1.38 14.74
CA ILE A 52 -5.04 0.18 14.94
C ILE A 52 -6.00 0.08 13.77
N THR A 53 -5.85 -0.96 12.96
CA THR A 53 -6.74 -1.25 11.83
C THR A 53 -7.66 -2.40 12.20
N LEU A 54 -8.97 -2.17 12.10
CA LEU A 54 -10.00 -3.19 12.30
C LEU A 54 -10.71 -3.42 10.97
N ASN A 55 -10.63 -4.65 10.46
CA ASN A 55 -11.41 -5.05 9.29
C ASN A 55 -12.76 -5.58 9.76
N PRO A 56 -13.89 -5.00 9.34
CA PRO A 56 -15.20 -5.52 9.70
C PRO A 56 -15.40 -6.91 9.08
N VAL A 57 -15.91 -7.85 9.88
CA VAL A 57 -16.30 -9.16 9.38
C VAL A 57 -17.71 -9.07 8.81
N ILE A 58 -17.85 -9.36 7.52
CA ILE A 58 -19.16 -9.41 6.87
C ILE A 58 -19.88 -10.68 7.35
N PRO A 59 -21.10 -10.58 7.92
CA PRO A 59 -21.86 -11.73 8.34
C PRO A 59 -22.15 -12.67 7.16
N LYS A 60 -22.01 -13.97 7.37
CA LYS A 60 -22.24 -15.00 6.35
C LYS A 60 -23.64 -14.88 5.71
N GLN A 61 -24.64 -14.52 6.48
CA GLN A 61 -26.00 -14.30 5.99
C GLN A 61 -26.05 -13.25 4.88
N GLN A 62 -25.34 -12.12 5.01
CA GLN A 62 -25.30 -11.08 3.99
C GLN A 62 -24.61 -11.57 2.71
N ILE A 63 -23.56 -12.37 2.84
CA ILE A 63 -22.89 -12.99 1.69
C ILE A 63 -23.85 -13.93 0.97
N ASP A 64 -24.58 -14.76 1.70
CA ASP A 64 -25.54 -15.70 1.13
C ASP A 64 -26.72 -14.99 0.44
N GLU A 65 -27.20 -13.87 0.99
CA GLU A 65 -28.22 -13.02 0.39
C GLU A 65 -27.75 -12.41 -0.94
N VAL A 66 -26.54 -11.86 -0.99
CA VAL A 66 -25.95 -11.32 -2.23
C VAL A 66 -25.78 -12.42 -3.28
N LYS A 67 -25.27 -13.59 -2.88
CA LYS A 67 -25.17 -14.77 -3.79
C LYS A 67 -26.53 -15.21 -4.31
N SER A 68 -27.55 -15.18 -3.49
CA SER A 68 -28.93 -15.51 -3.91
C SER A 68 -29.44 -14.52 -4.96
N ARG A 69 -29.26 -13.22 -4.74
CA ARG A 69 -29.63 -12.18 -5.72
C ARG A 69 -28.88 -12.33 -7.04
N LEU A 70 -27.57 -12.59 -6.98
CA LEU A 70 -26.76 -12.81 -8.19
C LEU A 70 -27.21 -14.05 -8.97
N ARG A 71 -27.64 -15.14 -8.29
CA ARG A 71 -28.22 -16.32 -8.96
C ARG A 71 -29.55 -15.99 -9.64
N ASP A 72 -30.39 -15.18 -9.00
CA ASP A 72 -31.64 -14.72 -9.62
C ASP A 72 -31.35 -13.92 -10.89
N PHE A 73 -30.43 -12.96 -10.83
CA PHE A 73 -30.02 -12.20 -12.02
C PHE A 73 -29.46 -13.12 -13.14
N ALA A 74 -28.62 -14.07 -12.78
CA ALA A 74 -28.10 -15.03 -13.75
C ALA A 74 -29.18 -15.86 -14.41
N ASN A 75 -30.21 -16.29 -13.64
CA ASN A 75 -31.35 -17.04 -14.18
C ASN A 75 -32.16 -16.18 -15.15
N ARG A 76 -32.44 -14.93 -14.82
CA ARG A 76 -33.19 -13.98 -15.66
C ARG A 76 -32.48 -13.68 -16.98
N VAL A 77 -31.15 -13.56 -16.95
CA VAL A 77 -30.38 -13.37 -18.17
C VAL A 77 -30.36 -14.66 -19.01
N ASN A 78 -30.11 -15.81 -18.39
CA ASN A 78 -30.04 -17.08 -19.11
C ASN A 78 -31.40 -17.52 -19.68
N SER A 79 -32.53 -17.12 -19.06
CA SER A 79 -33.87 -17.35 -19.58
C SER A 79 -34.30 -16.35 -20.65
N GLY A 80 -33.54 -15.27 -20.84
CA GLY A 80 -33.90 -14.18 -21.76
C GLY A 80 -34.97 -13.21 -21.22
N GLU A 81 -35.29 -13.30 -19.92
CA GLU A 81 -36.25 -12.39 -19.26
C GLU A 81 -35.71 -10.97 -19.12
N SER A 82 -34.41 -10.83 -18.93
CA SER A 82 -33.73 -9.56 -18.80
C SER A 82 -32.37 -9.57 -19.50
N GLU A 83 -31.96 -8.43 -20.02
CA GLU A 83 -30.62 -8.28 -20.56
C GLU A 83 -29.62 -8.00 -19.43
N PHE A 84 -28.40 -8.55 -19.58
CA PHE A 84 -27.31 -8.33 -18.61
C PHE A 84 -27.02 -6.85 -18.38
N SER A 85 -26.93 -6.09 -19.47
CA SER A 85 -26.68 -4.64 -19.44
C SER A 85 -27.70 -3.87 -18.61
N THR A 86 -28.97 -4.23 -18.73
CA THR A 86 -30.04 -3.61 -17.95
C THR A 86 -29.88 -3.89 -16.45
N LEU A 87 -29.58 -5.13 -16.08
CA LEU A 87 -29.35 -5.49 -14.68
C LEU A 87 -28.07 -4.84 -14.13
N ALA A 88 -27.02 -4.73 -14.93
CA ALA A 88 -25.80 -4.04 -14.53
C ALA A 88 -26.04 -2.54 -14.27
N ILE A 89 -26.77 -1.85 -15.13
CA ILE A 89 -27.12 -0.43 -14.93
C ILE A 89 -27.94 -0.23 -13.64
N LEU A 90 -28.86 -1.13 -13.34
CA LEU A 90 -29.77 -0.97 -12.20
C LEU A 90 -29.17 -1.42 -10.85
N TYR A 91 -28.31 -2.40 -10.85
CA TYR A 91 -27.92 -3.12 -9.62
C TYR A 91 -26.42 -3.25 -9.40
N SER A 92 -25.55 -2.92 -10.37
CA SER A 92 -24.11 -3.03 -10.18
C SER A 92 -23.61 -1.94 -9.22
N GLU A 93 -22.77 -2.35 -8.28
CA GLU A 93 -22.06 -1.47 -7.37
C GLU A 93 -20.69 -1.00 -7.93
N ASP A 94 -20.29 -1.54 -9.09
CA ASP A 94 -19.11 -1.06 -9.82
C ASP A 94 -19.45 0.23 -10.58
N THR A 95 -19.19 1.37 -9.96
CA THR A 95 -19.47 2.70 -10.52
C THR A 95 -18.71 2.98 -11.82
N GLY A 96 -17.61 2.25 -12.08
CA GLY A 96 -16.80 2.41 -13.29
C GLY A 96 -17.45 1.84 -14.54
N SER A 97 -18.16 0.73 -14.43
CA SER A 97 -18.78 0.04 -15.57
C SER A 97 -20.31 0.01 -15.56
N ALA A 98 -20.95 0.23 -14.40
CA ALA A 98 -22.40 0.15 -14.26
C ALA A 98 -23.17 0.97 -15.30
N MET A 99 -22.80 2.23 -15.51
CA MET A 99 -23.45 3.14 -16.47
C MET A 99 -23.29 2.68 -17.93
N TYR A 100 -22.30 1.83 -18.20
CA TYR A 100 -22.06 1.24 -19.52
C TYR A 100 -22.58 -0.20 -19.63
N GLY A 101 -23.50 -0.58 -18.75
CA GLY A 101 -24.07 -1.93 -18.75
C GLY A 101 -23.09 -3.03 -18.28
N GLY A 102 -22.09 -2.67 -17.50
CA GLY A 102 -21.06 -3.60 -17.03
C GLY A 102 -19.95 -3.88 -18.05
N GLU A 103 -19.86 -3.11 -19.14
CA GLU A 103 -18.87 -3.32 -20.20
C GLU A 103 -17.46 -2.91 -19.74
N LEU A 104 -16.50 -3.83 -19.81
CA LEU A 104 -15.11 -3.64 -19.40
C LEU A 104 -14.16 -3.40 -20.58
N GLY A 105 -14.70 -3.47 -21.83
CA GLY A 105 -13.90 -3.36 -23.05
C GLY A 105 -12.94 -4.52 -23.26
N PHE A 106 -12.10 -4.42 -24.28
CA PHE A 106 -11.06 -5.41 -24.56
C PHE A 106 -9.91 -5.23 -23.61
N SER A 107 -9.58 -6.32 -22.90
CA SER A 107 -8.52 -6.29 -21.89
C SER A 107 -7.72 -7.61 -21.89
N GLU A 108 -6.45 -7.51 -21.55
CA GLU A 108 -5.60 -8.67 -21.41
C GLU A 108 -5.91 -9.40 -20.07
N ARG A 109 -5.67 -10.73 -20.06
CA ARG A 109 -5.88 -11.57 -18.89
C ARG A 109 -5.14 -11.06 -17.64
N SER A 110 -3.97 -10.49 -17.82
CA SER A 110 -3.11 -9.96 -16.76
C SER A 110 -3.69 -8.75 -16.00
N ARG A 111 -4.71 -8.09 -16.55
CA ARG A 111 -5.37 -6.95 -15.90
C ARG A 111 -6.36 -7.33 -14.80
N PHE A 112 -6.76 -8.58 -14.75
CA PHE A 112 -7.78 -9.06 -13.83
C PHE A 112 -7.19 -9.98 -12.77
N VAL A 113 -7.84 -10.04 -11.61
CA VAL A 113 -7.49 -11.01 -10.58
C VAL A 113 -7.65 -12.44 -11.11
N PRO A 114 -6.79 -13.39 -10.70
CA PRO A 114 -6.74 -14.73 -11.27
C PRO A 114 -8.08 -15.48 -11.27
N GLU A 115 -8.87 -15.32 -10.21
CA GLU A 115 -10.18 -15.94 -10.02
C GLU A 115 -11.16 -15.49 -11.10
N PHE A 116 -11.27 -14.18 -11.30
CA PHE A 116 -12.11 -13.58 -12.32
C PHE A 116 -11.61 -13.94 -13.73
N ALA A 117 -10.32 -13.77 -13.99
CA ALA A 117 -9.71 -14.05 -15.27
C ALA A 117 -9.91 -15.51 -15.70
N SER A 118 -9.78 -16.45 -14.76
CA SER A 118 -9.97 -17.89 -15.03
C SER A 118 -11.37 -18.18 -15.56
N VAL A 119 -12.38 -17.57 -14.98
CA VAL A 119 -13.77 -17.81 -15.36
C VAL A 119 -14.14 -17.01 -16.62
N ALA A 120 -13.78 -15.73 -16.69
CA ALA A 120 -14.12 -14.88 -17.83
C ALA A 120 -13.53 -15.41 -19.14
N PHE A 121 -12.25 -15.82 -19.14
CA PHE A 121 -11.58 -16.36 -20.34
C PHE A 121 -11.93 -17.82 -20.65
N SER A 122 -12.70 -18.49 -19.80
CA SER A 122 -13.25 -19.84 -20.07
C SER A 122 -14.65 -19.83 -20.69
N LEU A 123 -15.30 -18.66 -20.75
CA LEU A 123 -16.62 -18.52 -21.37
C LEU A 123 -16.52 -18.69 -22.89
N ASN A 124 -17.23 -19.68 -23.39
CA ASN A 124 -17.28 -19.97 -24.84
C ASN A 124 -18.57 -19.46 -25.51
N ASP A 125 -19.59 -19.10 -24.72
CA ASP A 125 -20.88 -18.62 -25.21
C ASP A 125 -21.12 -17.19 -24.71
N PRO A 126 -21.15 -16.21 -25.63
CA PRO A 126 -21.33 -14.80 -25.26
C PRO A 126 -22.72 -14.47 -24.71
N LYS A 127 -23.70 -15.40 -24.84
CA LYS A 127 -25.07 -15.22 -24.35
C LYS A 127 -25.30 -15.79 -22.96
N LYS A 128 -24.31 -16.48 -22.40
CA LYS A 128 -24.42 -17.09 -21.06
C LYS A 128 -23.59 -16.34 -20.04
N VAL A 129 -24.16 -16.24 -18.85
CA VAL A 129 -23.41 -15.74 -17.69
C VAL A 129 -22.67 -16.88 -17.00
N SER A 130 -21.52 -16.56 -16.44
CA SER A 130 -20.68 -17.51 -15.68
C SER A 130 -21.32 -17.88 -14.33
N LYS A 131 -20.71 -18.82 -13.65
CA LYS A 131 -20.92 -18.99 -12.21
C LYS A 131 -20.43 -17.76 -11.45
N ILE A 132 -20.97 -17.55 -10.24
CA ILE A 132 -20.52 -16.50 -9.33
C ILE A 132 -19.04 -16.71 -8.99
N VAL A 133 -18.27 -15.65 -9.07
CA VAL A 133 -16.85 -15.62 -8.72
C VAL A 133 -16.68 -14.75 -7.48
N GLU A 134 -16.02 -15.28 -6.47
CA GLU A 134 -15.56 -14.49 -5.32
C GLU A 134 -14.13 -14.03 -5.57
N THR A 135 -13.87 -12.77 -5.31
CA THR A 135 -12.53 -12.16 -5.33
C THR A 135 -12.23 -11.59 -3.96
N GLU A 136 -10.96 -11.57 -3.58
CA GLU A 136 -10.51 -10.93 -2.34
C GLU A 136 -10.58 -9.40 -2.42
#